data_9506c2365030c328656e16b9ed901521
#
_entry.id   9506c2365030c328656e16b9ed901521
#
_cell.length_a   1.000
_cell.length_b   1.000
_cell.length_c   1.000
_cell.angle_alpha   90.00
_cell.angle_beta   90.00
_cell.angle_gamma   90.00
#
_symmetry.space_group_name_H-M   'P 1'
#
loop_
_entity.id
_entity.type
_entity.pdbx_description
1 polymer ?
#
loop_
_entity_poly.entity_id
_entity_poly.type
_entity_poly.pdbx_seq_one_letter_code
_entity_poly.pdbx_strand_id
1 'polypeptide(L)'
;MNKNKLNYDHIRVGTLKIEKTVHKKNEYSRTTIYNRAGSIREIKNYKNDKLDGEVNTYWPNGKPHLEGAYIKGRRCGNWRSYNEKGKLILEENHNSSS
;
A
#
# COMPACT_ATOMS: atom_id res chain seq x y z
N MET A 1 -3.62 24.77 12.60
CA MET A 1 -3.72 24.15 12.33
C MET A 1 -3.58 23.54 11.38
N ASN A 2 -3.41 23.06 11.03
CA ASN A 2 -3.18 22.50 10.25
C ASN A 2 -4.00 21.71 9.75
N LYS A 3 -4.45 21.97 9.22
CA LYS A 3 -5.37 21.40 8.75
C LYS A 3 -5.02 20.46 7.78
N ASN A 4 -4.12 20.43 7.35
CA ASN A 4 -3.80 19.62 6.43
C ASN A 4 -3.86 18.34 6.82
N LYS A 5 -3.71 18.10 7.88
CA LYS A 5 -3.69 16.92 8.28
C LYS A 5 -4.91 16.46 8.41
N LEU A 6 -5.84 17.08 8.19
CA LEU A 6 -6.96 16.69 8.51
C LEU A 6 -7.27 15.52 7.88
N ASN A 7 -6.73 14.91 7.11
CA ASN A 7 -7.17 13.76 6.59
C ASN A 7 -6.51 12.56 7.13
N TYR A 8 -6.25 12.54 8.39
CA TYR A 8 -5.57 11.47 8.99
C TYR A 8 -6.60 10.68 9.71
N ASP A 9 -6.96 9.50 9.30
CA ASP A 9 -7.89 8.65 9.97
C ASP A 9 -7.18 7.60 10.75
N HIS A 10 -7.62 7.37 12.00
CA HIS A 10 -6.99 6.43 12.85
C HIS A 10 -8.03 5.44 13.24
N ILE A 11 -8.01 4.27 12.68
CA ILE A 11 -8.96 3.24 13.00
C ILE A 11 -8.27 2.05 13.59
N ARG A 12 -8.80 1.52 14.74
CA ARG A 12 -8.21 0.39 15.32
C ARG A 12 -9.16 -0.72 15.19
N VAL A 13 -8.85 -1.75 14.49
CA VAL A 13 -9.72 -2.86 14.33
C VAL A 13 -8.96 -4.08 14.76
N GLY A 14 -9.27 -4.60 15.91
CA GLY A 14 -8.54 -5.73 16.44
C GLY A 14 -7.09 -5.36 16.63
N THR A 15 -6.22 -5.91 15.84
CA THR A 15 -4.80 -5.65 15.99
C THR A 15 -4.29 -4.69 14.95
N LEU A 16 -5.11 -4.03 14.20
CA LEU A 16 -4.66 -3.19 13.12
C LEU A 16 -4.87 -1.73 13.39
N LYS A 17 -4.03 -0.90 12.84
CA LYS A 17 -4.18 0.52 12.87
C LYS A 17 -4.09 0.98 11.42
N ILE A 18 -4.96 1.84 11.00
CA ILE A 18 -4.98 2.31 9.63
C ILE A 18 -4.80 3.81 9.62
N GLU A 19 -3.88 4.28 8.80
CA GLU A 19 -3.66 5.70 8.63
C GLU A 19 -3.86 6.05 7.18
N LYS A 20 -4.44 7.20 6.92
CA LYS A 20 -4.64 7.64 5.58
C LYS A 20 -4.14 9.07 5.48
N THR A 21 -3.30 9.34 4.51
CA THR A 21 -2.76 10.67 4.26
C THR A 21 -3.26 11.13 2.91
N VAL A 22 -3.78 12.33 2.84
CA VAL A 22 -4.32 12.85 1.60
C VAL A 22 -3.60 14.12 1.22
N HIS A 23 -3.17 14.21 -0.02
CA HIS A 23 -2.55 15.41 -0.54
C HIS A 23 -3.55 16.08 -1.45
N LYS A 24 -4.35 17.01 -0.88
CA LYS A 24 -5.37 17.60 -1.61
C LYS A 24 -4.96 18.21 -2.89
N LYS A 25 -3.85 18.88 -2.95
CA LYS A 25 -3.48 19.54 -4.11
C LYS A 25 -3.41 18.66 -5.31
N ASN A 26 -2.95 17.46 -5.19
CA ASN A 26 -2.81 16.58 -6.31
C ASN A 26 -3.78 15.41 -6.26
N GLU A 27 -4.69 15.47 -5.32
CA GLU A 27 -5.64 14.37 -5.17
C GLU A 27 -5.00 13.03 -5.01
N TYR A 28 -3.81 13.00 -4.44
CA TYR A 28 -3.16 11.75 -4.12
C TYR A 28 -3.44 11.41 -2.67
N SER A 29 -3.52 10.16 -2.38
CA SER A 29 -3.64 9.74 -0.99
C SER A 29 -2.88 8.45 -0.79
N ARG A 30 -2.57 8.14 0.44
CA ARG A 30 -1.85 6.92 0.79
C ARG A 30 -2.49 6.34 2.03
N THR A 31 -2.67 5.04 2.04
CA THR A 31 -3.19 4.34 3.21
C THR A 31 -2.10 3.42 3.72
N THR A 32 -1.80 3.50 5.00
CA THR A 32 -0.82 2.63 5.62
C THR A 32 -1.52 1.87 6.73
N ILE A 33 -1.37 0.55 6.74
CA ILE A 33 -1.98 -0.29 7.75
C ILE A 33 -0.87 -0.91 8.57
N TYR A 34 -1.00 -0.83 9.90
CA TYR A 34 0.00 -1.35 10.81
C TYR A 34 -0.59 -2.51 11.60
N ASN A 35 0.25 -3.42 12.05
CA ASN A 35 -0.24 -4.47 12.91
C ASN A 35 -0.14 -3.99 14.35
N ARG A 36 -0.56 -4.82 15.29
CA ARG A 36 -0.58 -4.42 16.69
C ARG A 36 0.80 -4.05 17.22
N ALA A 37 1.83 -4.66 16.72
CA ALA A 37 3.17 -4.36 17.20
C ALA A 37 3.72 -3.06 16.63
N GLY A 38 2.98 -2.43 15.71
CA GLY A 38 3.45 -1.17 15.14
C GLY A 38 4.20 -1.34 13.84
N SER A 39 4.29 -2.54 13.30
CA SER A 39 4.97 -2.75 12.03
C SER A 39 3.99 -2.54 10.90
N ILE A 40 4.51 -2.08 9.78
CA ILE A 40 3.66 -1.84 8.62
C ILE A 40 3.26 -3.16 8.00
N ARG A 41 1.96 -3.31 7.70
CA ARG A 41 1.47 -4.49 7.03
C ARG A 41 1.18 -4.21 5.57
N GLU A 42 0.75 -3.00 5.24
CA GLU A 42 0.35 -2.74 3.88
C GLU A 42 0.40 -1.26 3.58
N ILE A 43 0.84 -0.88 2.40
CA ILE A 43 0.85 0.50 1.94
C ILE A 43 0.22 0.51 0.56
N LYS A 44 -0.76 1.38 0.36
CA LYS A 44 -1.38 1.54 -0.94
C LYS A 44 -1.45 3.01 -1.28
N ASN A 45 -1.26 3.32 -2.53
CA ASN A 45 -1.32 4.70 -3.02
C ASN A 45 -2.50 4.86 -3.97
N TYR A 46 -3.10 6.03 -3.96
CA TYR A 46 -4.28 6.29 -4.76
C TYR A 46 -4.16 7.65 -5.43
N LYS A 47 -4.86 7.81 -6.53
CA LYS A 47 -4.98 9.09 -7.18
C LYS A 47 -6.42 9.18 -7.64
N ASN A 48 -7.11 10.24 -7.26
CA ASN A 48 -8.52 10.41 -7.59
C ASN A 48 -9.32 9.19 -7.16
N ASP A 49 -9.00 8.68 -5.98
CA ASP A 49 -9.72 7.55 -5.38
C ASP A 49 -9.54 6.23 -6.11
N LYS A 50 -8.60 6.13 -7.02
CA LYS A 50 -8.31 4.86 -7.64
C LYS A 50 -6.90 4.45 -7.28
N LEU A 51 -6.63 3.17 -7.18
CA LEU A 51 -5.29 2.71 -6.89
C LEU A 51 -4.36 3.22 -7.98
N ASP A 52 -3.27 3.84 -7.57
CA ASP A 52 -2.33 4.40 -8.52
C ASP A 52 -1.01 4.55 -7.80
N GLY A 53 0.01 3.92 -8.27
CA GLY A 53 1.32 3.94 -7.62
C GLY A 53 1.62 2.61 -6.96
N GLU A 54 2.62 2.59 -6.12
CA GLU A 54 3.09 1.36 -5.54
C GLU A 54 2.18 0.78 -4.49
N VAL A 55 2.16 -0.53 -4.41
CA VAL A 55 1.43 -1.27 -3.40
C VAL A 55 2.42 -2.23 -2.79
N ASN A 56 2.51 -2.26 -1.48
CA ASN A 56 3.43 -3.14 -0.78
C ASN A 56 2.72 -3.77 0.39
N THR A 57 2.86 -5.07 0.56
CA THR A 57 2.38 -5.72 1.76
C THR A 57 3.56 -6.43 2.41
N TYR A 58 3.46 -6.69 3.69
CA TYR A 58 4.55 -7.25 4.45
C TYR A 58 4.08 -8.38 5.34
N TRP A 59 4.97 -9.33 5.56
CA TRP A 59 4.71 -10.40 6.50
C TRP A 59 4.85 -9.83 7.90
N PRO A 60 4.30 -10.49 8.90
CA PRO A 60 4.45 -9.99 10.28
C PRO A 60 5.90 -9.80 10.71
N ASN A 61 6.84 -10.55 10.12
CA ASN A 61 8.22 -10.40 10.48
C ASN A 61 8.88 -9.21 9.77
N GLY A 62 8.10 -8.43 9.02
CA GLY A 62 8.63 -7.23 8.38
C GLY A 62 9.17 -7.45 7.00
N LYS A 63 9.27 -8.69 6.55
CA LYS A 63 9.79 -8.92 5.21
C LYS A 63 8.72 -8.72 4.17
N PRO A 64 9.10 -8.34 2.96
CA PRO A 64 8.10 -8.13 1.91
C PRO A 64 7.28 -9.37 1.62
N HIS A 65 6.01 -9.19 1.36
CA HIS A 65 5.15 -10.25 0.98
C HIS A 65 4.73 -10.06 -0.48
N LEU A 66 4.28 -8.86 -0.83
CA LEU A 66 3.85 -8.59 -2.18
C LEU A 66 4.29 -7.18 -2.57
N GLU A 67 4.80 -7.03 -3.77
CA GLU A 67 5.20 -5.74 -4.29
C GLU A 67 4.61 -5.58 -5.67
N GLY A 68 4.04 -4.45 -5.97
CA GLY A 68 3.49 -4.20 -7.28
C GLY A 68 3.13 -2.74 -7.44
N ALA A 69 2.46 -2.44 -8.51
CA ALA A 69 2.03 -1.07 -8.78
C ALA A 69 0.76 -1.06 -9.59
N TYR A 70 0.04 0.05 -9.50
CA TYR A 70 -1.17 0.24 -10.27
C TYR A 70 -1.09 1.55 -11.02
N ILE A 71 -1.80 1.64 -12.11
CA ILE A 71 -2.02 2.89 -12.83
C ILE A 71 -3.50 2.94 -13.11
N LYS A 72 -4.16 3.97 -12.63
CA LYS A 72 -5.60 4.15 -12.84
C LYS A 72 -6.42 2.92 -12.50
N GLY A 73 -6.06 2.27 -11.43
CA GLY A 73 -6.81 1.13 -10.95
C GLY A 73 -6.44 -0.21 -11.57
N ARG A 74 -5.48 -0.22 -12.48
CA ARG A 74 -5.08 -1.45 -13.11
C ARG A 74 -3.68 -1.84 -12.75
N ARG A 75 -3.40 -3.10 -12.58
CA ARG A 75 -2.05 -3.56 -12.25
C ARG A 75 -1.11 -3.23 -13.41
N CYS A 76 0.09 -2.84 -13.10
CA CYS A 76 1.09 -2.59 -14.10
C CYS A 76 2.45 -3.00 -13.58
N GLY A 77 3.38 -3.22 -14.48
CA GLY A 77 4.75 -3.55 -14.12
C GLY A 77 4.90 -4.94 -13.56
N ASN A 78 5.98 -5.18 -12.88
CA ASN A 78 6.26 -6.48 -12.33
C ASN A 78 5.67 -6.62 -10.95
N TRP A 79 4.99 -7.70 -10.72
CA TRP A 79 4.41 -8.02 -9.42
C TRP A 79 5.17 -9.19 -8.86
N ARG A 80 5.64 -9.07 -7.61
CA ARG A 80 6.45 -10.11 -7.00
C ARG A 80 5.89 -10.50 -5.66
N SER A 81 5.88 -11.81 -5.40
CA SER A 81 5.44 -12.34 -4.13
C SER A 81 6.59 -13.09 -3.50
N TYR A 82 6.71 -12.99 -2.18
CA TYR A 82 7.80 -13.63 -1.46
C TYR A 82 7.23 -14.43 -0.30
N ASN A 83 7.94 -15.47 0.09
CA ASN A 83 7.51 -16.24 1.25
C ASN A 83 8.04 -15.56 2.51
N GLU A 84 7.73 -16.10 3.66
CA GLU A 84 8.12 -15.48 4.92
C GLU A 84 9.61 -15.44 5.16
N LYS A 85 10.38 -16.19 4.40
CA LYS A 85 11.81 -16.17 4.55
C LYS A 85 12.48 -15.23 3.58
N GLY A 86 11.68 -14.53 2.78
CA GLY A 86 12.23 -13.58 1.83
C GLY A 86 12.51 -14.15 0.45
N LYS A 87 12.09 -15.39 0.19
CA LYS A 87 12.37 -15.99 -1.08
C LYS A 87 11.30 -15.64 -2.08
N LEU A 88 11.69 -15.24 -3.28
CA LEU A 88 10.73 -14.92 -4.34
C LEU A 88 10.04 -16.19 -4.78
N ILE A 89 8.72 -16.21 -4.76
CA ILE A 89 7.97 -17.39 -5.14
C ILE A 89 7.13 -17.17 -6.38
N LEU A 90 6.88 -15.93 -6.76
CA LEU A 90 6.08 -15.70 -7.96
C LEU A 90 6.40 -14.32 -8.51
N GLU A 91 6.54 -14.23 -9.79
CA GLU A 91 6.72 -12.94 -10.44
C GLU A 91 5.87 -12.91 -11.69
N GLU A 92 5.10 -11.85 -11.86
CA GLU A 92 4.24 -11.71 -13.03
C GLU A 92 4.44 -10.34 -13.62
N ASN A 93 4.36 -10.23 -14.94
CA ASN A 93 4.49 -8.95 -15.59
C ASN A 93 3.11 -8.51 -16.10
N HIS A 94 2.69 -7.35 -15.64
CA HIS A 94 1.39 -6.83 -16.03
C HIS A 94 1.54 -5.59 -16.89
N ASN A 95 2.38 -5.62 -17.88
CA ASN A 95 2.59 -4.54 -18.71
C ASN A 95 1.54 -4.51 -19.64
N SER A 96 0.71 -3.68 -19.58
CA SER A 96 -0.32 -3.77 -20.30
C SER A 96 -0.23 -3.37 -21.51
N SER A 97 0.23 -3.33 -22.09
CA SER A 97 0.33 -2.90 -23.18
C SER A 97 -0.72 -2.96 -23.86
N SER A 98 -1.29 -3.18 -23.92
CA SER A 98 -2.26 -3.16 -24.63
C SER A 98 -3.02 -2.79 -24.57
#